data_6161468e27dd3efaec5191f4ff2b349d
#
_entry.id   6161468e27dd3efaec5191f4ff2b349d
#
_cell.length_a   1.000
_cell.length_b   1.000
_cell.length_c   1.000
_cell.angle_alpha   90.00
_cell.angle_beta   90.00
_cell.angle_gamma   90.00
#
_symmetry.space_group_name_H-M   'P 1'
#
loop_
_entity.id
_entity.type
_entity.pdbx_description
1 polymer ?
#
loop_
_entity_poly.entity_id
_entity_poly.type
_entity_poly.pdbx_seq_one_letter_code
_entity_poly.pdbx_strand_id
1 'polypeptide(L)'
;MRHQSRCCIQVLNKYTHNHKRKEEHTLLFFNTPTPHKLHLNNKKQQAYFAFSSVCITFAPINASIKARSKMEISELYEIFKQHPVVTTDSRDCPAGSLFFALKGASFNGNKFAAAALEKGCAYAVVDEAEYAVEGDDRFILVDDCLHTLQQLARYHRRALGTPIIGITGTNGKTTTKELTAAVLLQKYNVLYTEGNFNNDIGVPKTLLRLNAEHDIAVVEMGASHPGDIKTLVEIVEPDYALITNVGRAHLQGFGSFEGVIRTKGELYDFVRSAAAGENDAYAIREVERPRCVFIDNDNPHLNGIATGLNLVRYGINATDNLYVTAADVKSEPMLSFAWTAEGKAAHHVESQLIGAYNITNMLAAIAIGTYFGVEAERIDAALTNYAPSNNRSQFEQTADNRLIVDAYNANPTSMAAALNNFEAINAEHKMAIIGDMKELGSVSHDEHQRIVDQLSRMTLEEVWLVGSEFEHTTTPATFRKFENVAGVKEAIASEKPHDRYILIKGSNGTRLFELPELL
;
A
#
# COMPACT_ATOMS: atom_id res chain seq x y z
N MET A 1 22.05 22.70 11.57
CA MET A 1 21.14 21.58 11.88
C MET A 1 20.07 21.90 12.95
N ARG A 2 20.34 22.74 13.95
CA ARG A 2 19.32 23.12 14.98
C ARG A 2 18.16 24.00 14.50
N HIS A 3 18.17 24.52 13.27
CA HIS A 3 17.13 25.41 12.73
C HIS A 3 16.01 24.71 11.96
N GLN A 4 16.21 23.49 11.47
CA GLN A 4 15.21 22.79 10.65
C GLN A 4 14.10 22.12 11.46
N SER A 5 14.43 21.54 12.63
CA SER A 5 13.42 20.87 13.48
C SER A 5 12.37 21.83 14.08
N ARG A 6 12.71 23.09 14.29
CA ARG A 6 11.75 24.10 14.80
C ARG A 6 10.75 24.59 13.76
N CYS A 7 11.10 24.51 12.48
CA CYS A 7 10.21 24.97 11.40
C CYS A 7 9.01 24.03 11.19
N CYS A 8 9.20 22.72 11.34
CA CYS A 8 8.14 21.72 11.13
C CYS A 8 7.03 21.79 12.18
N ILE A 9 7.36 22.03 13.44
CA ILE A 9 6.38 22.14 14.54
C ILE A 9 5.51 23.40 14.41
N GLN A 10 6.07 24.49 13.89
CA GLN A 10 5.32 25.74 13.70
C GLN A 10 4.33 25.68 12.53
N VAL A 11 4.62 24.88 11.50
CA VAL A 11 3.75 24.75 10.32
C VAL A 11 2.50 23.91 10.64
N LEU A 12 2.63 22.83 11.40
CA LEU A 12 1.48 22.00 11.80
C LEU A 12 0.54 22.73 12.79
N ASN A 13 1.09 23.48 13.74
CA ASN A 13 0.27 24.27 14.68
C ASN A 13 -0.47 25.45 14.02
N LYS A 14 -0.05 25.92 12.85
CA LYS A 14 -0.81 26.92 12.07
C LYS A 14 -2.02 26.31 11.35
N TYR A 15 -1.99 25.01 11.05
CA TYR A 15 -3.07 24.35 10.30
C TYR A 15 -4.34 24.16 11.14
N THR A 16 -4.19 23.85 12.41
CA THR A 16 -5.35 23.63 13.31
C THR A 16 -6.10 24.91 13.67
N HIS A 17 -5.49 26.09 13.49
CA HIS A 17 -6.13 27.38 13.83
C HIS A 17 -6.80 28.11 12.65
N ASN A 18 -6.49 27.78 11.41
CA ASN A 18 -7.02 28.53 10.26
C ASN A 18 -8.37 28.00 9.71
N HIS A 19 -8.81 26.81 10.09
CA HIS A 19 -10.12 26.29 9.64
C HIS A 19 -11.33 26.86 10.40
N LYS A 20 -11.13 27.62 11.47
CA LYS A 20 -12.24 28.24 12.26
C LYS A 20 -12.55 29.70 11.93
N ARG A 21 -11.95 30.28 10.88
CA ARG A 21 -12.16 31.71 10.54
C ARG A 21 -12.33 31.97 9.06
N LYS A 22 -13.28 31.34 8.40
CA LYS A 22 -13.78 31.80 7.07
C LYS A 22 -15.28 31.62 6.97
N GLU A 23 -16.01 32.25 7.84
CA GLU A 23 -17.35 32.75 7.56
C GLU A 23 -17.37 34.21 7.99
N GLU A 24 -17.68 35.04 7.03
CA GLU A 24 -18.11 36.45 7.05
C GLU A 24 -17.23 37.41 6.24
N HIS A 25 -18.00 38.15 5.40
CA HIS A 25 -17.70 39.41 4.68
C HIS A 25 -17.13 39.27 3.27
N THR A 26 -17.89 39.66 2.30
CA THR A 26 -18.50 40.88 1.86
C THR A 26 -18.06 41.21 0.42
N LEU A 27 -19.04 41.37 -0.43
CA LEU A 27 -19.00 41.91 -1.78
C LEU A 27 -18.20 43.23 -1.90
N LEU A 28 -17.37 43.34 -2.90
CA LEU A 28 -17.06 44.65 -3.53
C LEU A 28 -16.78 44.48 -5.02
N PHE A 29 -17.56 45.24 -5.78
CA PHE A 29 -17.44 45.50 -7.23
C PHE A 29 -16.17 46.25 -7.57
N PHE A 30 -15.52 45.95 -8.69
CA PHE A 30 -14.90 47.00 -9.55
C PHE A 30 -14.75 46.55 -11.02
N ASN A 31 -15.45 47.28 -11.84
CA ASN A 31 -15.26 47.85 -13.19
C ASN A 31 -14.22 47.25 -14.16
N THR A 32 -14.76 47.01 -15.34
CA THR A 32 -14.11 46.87 -16.66
C THR A 32 -13.45 48.14 -17.14
N PRO A 33 -12.53 48.07 -18.10
CA PRO A 33 -12.61 48.95 -19.24
C PRO A 33 -12.55 48.26 -20.62
N THR A 34 -13.20 48.92 -21.50
CA THR A 34 -13.59 48.74 -22.89
C THR A 34 -12.44 48.69 -23.93
N PRO A 35 -12.76 48.38 -25.20
CA PRO A 35 -11.82 47.87 -26.19
C PRO A 35 -11.27 48.96 -27.14
N HIS A 36 -10.07 48.73 -27.67
CA HIS A 36 -9.53 49.51 -28.80
C HIS A 36 -9.71 48.80 -30.13
N LYS A 37 -10.39 49.52 -31.02
CA LYS A 37 -10.50 49.28 -32.48
C LYS A 37 -9.17 49.57 -33.16
N LEU A 38 -8.79 48.76 -34.12
CA LEU A 38 -7.94 49.19 -35.22
C LEU A 38 -8.50 48.68 -36.55
N HIS A 39 -8.63 49.65 -37.44
CA HIS A 39 -9.09 49.58 -38.83
C HIS A 39 -8.02 49.05 -39.77
N LEU A 40 -8.48 48.57 -40.91
CA LEU A 40 -8.08 48.80 -42.31
C LEU A 40 -8.11 47.48 -43.10
N ASN A 41 -8.66 47.39 -44.17
CA ASN A 41 -9.02 47.95 -45.42
C ASN A 41 -9.07 46.89 -46.54
N ASN A 42 -10.22 46.81 -47.14
CA ASN A 42 -10.57 46.86 -48.55
C ASN A 42 -9.96 45.97 -49.67
N LYS A 43 -10.95 45.49 -50.45
CA LYS A 43 -11.07 45.31 -51.92
C LYS A 43 -10.76 43.92 -52.46
N LYS A 44 -11.66 43.29 -53.16
CA LYS A 44 -12.48 43.45 -54.40
C LYS A 44 -13.30 42.13 -54.55
N GLN A 45 -14.62 42.20 -54.68
CA GLN A 45 -15.46 42.22 -55.88
C GLN A 45 -15.16 41.16 -56.95
N GLN A 46 -16.05 40.27 -57.25
CA GLN A 46 -17.17 40.16 -58.23
C GLN A 46 -17.50 38.68 -58.41
N ALA A 47 -18.66 38.20 -58.14
CA ALA A 47 -19.84 37.97 -58.96
C ALA A 47 -19.63 37.04 -60.18
N TYR A 48 -20.39 35.94 -60.24
CA TYR A 48 -21.24 35.62 -61.39
C TYR A 48 -22.27 34.53 -61.04
N PHE A 49 -23.38 34.65 -61.71
CA PHE A 49 -24.70 34.07 -61.65
C PHE A 49 -24.83 32.54 -61.96
N ALA A 50 -25.78 31.91 -61.30
CA ALA A 50 -26.92 31.11 -61.73
C ALA A 50 -26.69 29.80 -62.52
N PHE A 51 -27.28 28.71 -62.12
CA PHE A 51 -28.45 28.07 -62.71
C PHE A 51 -28.89 26.88 -61.87
N SER A 52 -30.19 26.81 -61.70
CA SER A 52 -30.97 25.76 -61.07
C SER A 52 -30.81 24.40 -61.71
N SER A 53 -30.72 23.35 -60.93
CA SER A 53 -31.30 22.03 -61.25
C SER A 53 -31.67 21.32 -59.96
N VAL A 54 -32.95 21.11 -59.76
CA VAL A 54 -33.54 20.30 -58.73
C VAL A 54 -33.15 18.85 -58.99
N CYS A 55 -32.22 18.33 -58.20
CA CYS A 55 -32.07 16.90 -58.04
C CYS A 55 -32.46 16.56 -56.59
N ILE A 56 -33.62 15.93 -56.42
CA ILE A 56 -34.01 15.26 -55.20
C ILE A 56 -33.15 14.01 -55.11
N THR A 57 -32.03 14.09 -54.43
CA THR A 57 -31.27 12.93 -53.98
C THR A 57 -31.65 12.71 -52.53
N PHE A 58 -32.24 11.56 -52.28
CA PHE A 58 -32.38 10.99 -50.93
C PHE A 58 -30.98 11.00 -50.28
N ALA A 59 -30.71 11.96 -49.43
CA ALA A 59 -29.59 11.88 -48.50
C ALA A 59 -29.93 10.81 -47.47
N PRO A 60 -29.03 9.84 -47.21
CA PRO A 60 -29.19 8.99 -46.05
C PRO A 60 -29.19 9.90 -44.83
N ILE A 61 -30.15 9.72 -43.96
CA ILE A 61 -30.17 10.32 -42.63
C ILE A 61 -28.99 9.68 -41.91
N ASN A 62 -27.81 10.25 -42.09
CA ASN A 62 -26.74 10.11 -41.13
C ASN A 62 -27.21 10.90 -39.90
N ALA A 63 -27.88 10.17 -39.00
CA ALA A 63 -27.96 10.64 -37.64
C ALA A 63 -26.51 10.94 -37.23
N SER A 64 -26.20 12.20 -37.08
CA SER A 64 -24.95 12.64 -36.48
C SER A 64 -24.92 12.02 -35.09
N ILE A 65 -24.22 10.91 -34.96
CA ILE A 65 -23.71 10.47 -33.68
C ILE A 65 -22.87 11.65 -33.22
N LYS A 66 -23.43 12.51 -32.38
CA LYS A 66 -22.63 13.42 -31.56
C LYS A 66 -21.70 12.48 -30.80
N ALA A 67 -20.45 12.39 -31.26
CA ALA A 67 -19.41 11.82 -30.44
C ALA A 67 -19.53 12.54 -29.09
N ARG A 68 -20.02 11.86 -28.07
CA ARG A 68 -19.99 12.39 -26.71
C ARG A 68 -18.54 12.78 -26.49
N SER A 69 -18.27 14.06 -26.23
CA SER A 69 -16.94 14.46 -25.78
C SER A 69 -16.58 13.58 -24.59
N LYS A 70 -15.37 13.02 -24.59
CA LYS A 70 -14.88 12.23 -23.46
C LYS A 70 -15.13 13.02 -22.19
N MET A 71 -15.66 12.37 -21.16
CA MET A 71 -15.83 12.98 -19.85
C MET A 71 -14.45 13.29 -19.28
N GLU A 72 -14.21 14.55 -18.95
CA GLU A 72 -12.98 14.97 -18.28
C GLU A 72 -12.98 14.48 -16.82
N ILE A 73 -11.79 14.23 -16.29
CA ILE A 73 -11.67 13.71 -14.90
C ILE A 73 -12.26 14.68 -13.87
N SER A 74 -12.24 15.97 -14.13
CA SER A 74 -12.88 17.00 -13.30
C SER A 74 -14.40 16.87 -13.26
N GLU A 75 -15.03 16.48 -14.37
CA GLU A 75 -16.48 16.25 -14.45
C GLU A 75 -16.86 14.98 -13.70
N LEU A 76 -16.08 13.89 -13.86
CA LEU A 76 -16.26 12.67 -13.10
C LEU A 76 -16.06 12.90 -11.59
N TYR A 77 -15.16 13.79 -11.21
CA TYR A 77 -14.93 14.16 -9.82
C TYR A 77 -16.15 14.88 -9.21
N GLU A 78 -16.87 15.70 -9.97
CA GLU A 78 -18.12 16.33 -9.49
C GLU A 78 -19.21 15.27 -9.23
N ILE A 79 -19.29 14.22 -10.06
CA ILE A 79 -20.18 13.07 -9.82
C ILE A 79 -19.71 12.31 -8.57
N PHE A 80 -18.41 12.03 -8.43
CA PHE A 80 -17.84 11.34 -7.28
C PHE A 80 -18.12 12.06 -5.96
N LYS A 81 -18.07 13.39 -5.92
CA LYS A 81 -18.41 14.14 -4.69
C LYS A 81 -19.85 13.93 -4.22
N GLN A 82 -20.76 13.64 -5.15
CA GLN A 82 -22.18 13.34 -4.83
C GLN A 82 -22.37 11.85 -4.48
N HIS A 83 -21.48 10.99 -4.99
CA HIS A 83 -21.51 9.54 -4.87
C HIS A 83 -20.12 9.01 -4.41
N PRO A 84 -19.68 9.28 -3.17
CA PRO A 84 -18.30 9.10 -2.75
C PRO A 84 -17.91 7.63 -2.45
N VAL A 85 -18.75 6.69 -2.82
CA VAL A 85 -18.47 5.25 -2.68
C VAL A 85 -18.16 4.66 -4.05
N VAL A 86 -17.02 3.97 -4.15
CA VAL A 86 -16.59 3.29 -5.37
C VAL A 86 -16.53 1.79 -5.14
N THR A 87 -17.10 1.03 -6.06
CA THR A 87 -16.95 -0.43 -6.10
C THR A 87 -16.42 -0.92 -7.44
N THR A 88 -15.66 -1.99 -7.40
CA THR A 88 -15.18 -2.75 -8.56
C THR A 88 -15.70 -4.19 -8.56
N ASP A 89 -16.54 -4.53 -7.58
CA ASP A 89 -17.14 -5.86 -7.42
C ASP A 89 -18.65 -5.79 -7.70
N SER A 90 -19.09 -6.38 -8.79
CA SER A 90 -20.51 -6.43 -9.17
C SER A 90 -21.39 -7.27 -8.25
N ARG A 91 -20.79 -8.00 -7.31
CA ARG A 91 -21.51 -8.75 -6.26
C ARG A 91 -21.84 -7.88 -5.05
N ASP A 92 -20.98 -6.87 -4.80
CA ASP A 92 -21.13 -5.88 -3.73
C ASP A 92 -21.28 -4.49 -4.35
N CYS A 93 -22.54 -4.06 -4.46
CA CYS A 93 -22.95 -2.79 -5.08
C CYS A 93 -23.66 -1.92 -4.03
N PRO A 94 -22.93 -1.17 -3.21
CA PRO A 94 -23.55 -0.25 -2.25
C PRO A 94 -24.48 0.74 -2.93
N ALA A 95 -25.62 1.02 -2.34
CA ALA A 95 -26.59 1.94 -2.91
C ALA A 95 -25.97 3.33 -3.15
N GLY A 96 -26.16 3.85 -4.34
CA GLY A 96 -25.61 5.15 -4.75
C GLY A 96 -24.13 5.18 -5.09
N SER A 97 -23.44 4.03 -5.16
CA SER A 97 -22.01 3.95 -5.50
C SER A 97 -21.71 4.13 -6.99
N LEU A 98 -20.46 4.38 -7.32
CA LEU A 98 -19.90 4.31 -8.67
C LEU A 98 -19.30 2.93 -8.90
N PHE A 99 -19.81 2.19 -9.87
CA PHE A 99 -19.23 0.92 -10.29
C PHE A 99 -18.19 1.14 -11.38
N PHE A 100 -16.95 0.69 -11.19
CA PHE A 100 -15.92 0.67 -12.21
C PHE A 100 -15.79 -0.72 -12.80
N ALA A 101 -16.09 -0.87 -14.08
CA ALA A 101 -16.15 -2.12 -14.81
C ALA A 101 -14.75 -2.60 -15.24
N LEU A 102 -13.92 -3.01 -14.30
CA LEU A 102 -12.54 -3.41 -14.57
C LEU A 102 -12.47 -4.70 -15.37
N LYS A 103 -11.44 -4.81 -16.21
CA LYS A 103 -11.09 -6.05 -16.95
C LYS A 103 -9.95 -6.77 -16.23
N GLY A 104 -10.07 -8.06 -16.09
CA GLY A 104 -9.03 -8.97 -15.62
C GLY A 104 -8.64 -9.98 -16.69
N ALA A 105 -7.62 -10.79 -16.42
CA ALA A 105 -7.12 -11.79 -17.37
C ALA A 105 -8.20 -12.82 -17.80
N SER A 106 -9.17 -13.10 -16.92
CA SER A 106 -10.20 -14.12 -17.12
C SER A 106 -11.63 -13.59 -17.09
N PHE A 107 -11.84 -12.30 -16.89
CA PHE A 107 -13.18 -11.71 -16.82
C PHE A 107 -13.23 -10.29 -17.41
N ASN A 108 -14.44 -9.89 -17.84
CA ASN A 108 -14.72 -8.55 -18.34
C ASN A 108 -15.82 -7.93 -17.47
N GLY A 109 -15.45 -6.91 -16.69
CA GLY A 109 -16.35 -6.19 -15.78
C GLY A 109 -17.48 -5.46 -16.49
N ASN A 110 -17.26 -5.02 -17.76
CA ASN A 110 -18.26 -4.31 -18.56
C ASN A 110 -19.58 -5.10 -18.68
N LYS A 111 -19.51 -6.44 -18.75
CA LYS A 111 -20.68 -7.33 -18.80
C LYS A 111 -21.62 -7.21 -17.61
N PHE A 112 -21.14 -6.67 -16.49
CA PHE A 112 -21.89 -6.55 -15.24
C PHE A 112 -22.38 -5.12 -14.96
N ALA A 113 -22.10 -4.15 -15.85
CA ALA A 113 -22.42 -2.75 -15.64
C ALA A 113 -23.93 -2.51 -15.45
N ALA A 114 -24.79 -3.09 -16.33
CA ALA A 114 -26.24 -2.99 -16.19
C ALA A 114 -26.74 -3.61 -14.87
N ALA A 115 -26.25 -4.81 -14.53
CA ALA A 115 -26.63 -5.48 -13.29
C ALA A 115 -26.18 -4.70 -12.03
N ALA A 116 -25.03 -3.99 -12.08
CA ALA A 116 -24.59 -3.14 -10.99
C ALA A 116 -25.53 -1.94 -10.77
N LEU A 117 -26.03 -1.31 -11.86
CA LEU A 117 -27.04 -0.26 -11.80
C LEU A 117 -28.37 -0.78 -11.24
N GLU A 118 -28.81 -1.98 -11.65
CA GLU A 118 -30.03 -2.61 -11.13
C GLU A 118 -29.92 -2.93 -9.63
N LYS A 119 -28.71 -3.25 -9.13
CA LYS A 119 -28.45 -3.49 -7.71
C LYS A 119 -28.35 -2.22 -6.86
N GLY A 120 -28.32 -1.04 -7.48
CA GLY A 120 -28.37 0.23 -6.76
C GLY A 120 -27.16 1.13 -6.93
N CYS A 121 -26.15 0.78 -7.76
CA CYS A 121 -25.12 1.73 -8.13
C CYS A 121 -25.76 2.94 -8.85
N ALA A 122 -25.28 4.13 -8.57
CA ALA A 122 -25.78 5.36 -9.21
C ALA A 122 -25.27 5.47 -10.66
N TYR A 123 -24.01 5.11 -10.88
CA TYR A 123 -23.35 5.16 -12.18
C TYR A 123 -22.49 3.92 -12.41
N ALA A 124 -22.29 3.57 -13.69
CA ALA A 124 -21.37 2.54 -14.14
C ALA A 124 -20.35 3.13 -15.11
N VAL A 125 -19.07 3.09 -14.76
CA VAL A 125 -17.96 3.49 -15.62
C VAL A 125 -17.55 2.26 -16.44
N VAL A 126 -17.62 2.38 -17.76
CA VAL A 126 -17.35 1.30 -18.73
C VAL A 126 -16.35 1.77 -19.78
N ASP A 127 -15.55 0.85 -20.33
CA ASP A 127 -14.57 1.14 -21.38
C ASP A 127 -14.85 0.39 -22.70
N GLU A 128 -16.03 -0.24 -22.81
CA GLU A 128 -16.50 -0.89 -24.04
C GLU A 128 -17.91 -0.35 -24.37
N ALA A 129 -18.02 0.37 -25.49
CA ALA A 129 -19.23 1.08 -25.86
C ALA A 129 -20.46 0.17 -26.05
N GLU A 130 -20.27 -1.11 -26.36
CA GLU A 130 -21.35 -2.08 -26.52
C GLU A 130 -22.11 -2.38 -25.23
N TYR A 131 -21.51 -2.10 -24.05
CA TYR A 131 -22.15 -2.28 -22.74
C TYR A 131 -22.75 -0.98 -22.18
N ALA A 132 -22.56 0.15 -22.86
CA ALA A 132 -23.23 1.39 -22.51
C ALA A 132 -24.61 1.44 -23.19
N VAL A 133 -25.68 1.56 -22.39
CA VAL A 133 -27.04 1.67 -22.94
C VAL A 133 -27.24 3.07 -23.52
N GLU A 134 -27.59 3.13 -24.80
CA GLU A 134 -27.87 4.41 -25.48
C GLU A 134 -29.04 5.15 -24.81
N GLY A 135 -28.82 6.41 -24.46
CA GLY A 135 -29.84 7.25 -23.80
C GLY A 135 -29.93 7.07 -22.28
N ASP A 136 -29.14 6.20 -21.68
CA ASP A 136 -29.02 6.10 -20.21
C ASP A 136 -27.73 6.81 -19.75
N ASP A 137 -27.90 8.00 -19.16
CA ASP A 137 -26.80 8.86 -18.68
C ASP A 137 -26.06 8.29 -17.46
N ARG A 138 -26.54 7.20 -16.89
CA ARG A 138 -25.84 6.49 -15.79
C ARG A 138 -24.63 5.69 -16.26
N PHE A 139 -24.52 5.42 -17.57
CA PHE A 139 -23.31 4.82 -18.13
C PHE A 139 -22.31 5.89 -18.52
N ILE A 140 -21.12 5.84 -17.94
CA ILE A 140 -20.00 6.73 -18.22
C ILE A 140 -18.98 5.96 -19.06
N LEU A 141 -18.91 6.26 -20.34
CA LEU A 141 -17.94 5.63 -21.25
C LEU A 141 -16.60 6.36 -21.16
N VAL A 142 -15.54 5.58 -20.90
CA VAL A 142 -14.14 6.03 -20.80
C VAL A 142 -13.24 5.20 -21.72
N ASP A 143 -11.97 5.58 -21.86
CA ASP A 143 -11.01 4.79 -22.65
C ASP A 143 -10.53 3.54 -21.92
N ASP A 144 -10.30 3.65 -20.61
CA ASP A 144 -9.79 2.59 -19.74
C ASP A 144 -10.32 2.83 -18.33
N CYS A 145 -11.07 1.86 -17.82
CA CYS A 145 -11.69 1.95 -16.49
C CYS A 145 -10.65 2.00 -15.36
N LEU A 146 -9.56 1.22 -15.46
CA LEU A 146 -8.52 1.18 -14.43
C LEU A 146 -7.77 2.51 -14.39
N HIS A 147 -7.33 2.99 -15.54
CA HIS A 147 -6.65 4.28 -15.63
C HIS A 147 -7.55 5.42 -15.13
N THR A 148 -8.84 5.42 -15.48
CA THR A 148 -9.81 6.42 -14.99
C THR A 148 -9.97 6.39 -13.48
N LEU A 149 -10.04 5.18 -12.88
CA LEU A 149 -10.08 5.01 -11.41
C LEU A 149 -8.84 5.60 -10.75
N GLN A 150 -7.66 5.36 -11.31
CA GLN A 150 -6.38 5.88 -10.84
C GLN A 150 -6.31 7.40 -10.95
N GLN A 151 -6.74 7.98 -12.07
CA GLN A 151 -6.78 9.42 -12.28
C GLN A 151 -7.80 10.11 -11.35
N LEU A 152 -8.96 9.50 -11.11
CA LEU A 152 -9.95 10.00 -10.15
C LEU A 152 -9.38 10.04 -8.73
N ALA A 153 -8.70 8.98 -8.32
CA ALA A 153 -8.05 8.90 -7.01
C ALA A 153 -6.93 9.94 -6.86
N ARG A 154 -6.11 10.13 -7.89
CA ARG A 154 -5.07 11.16 -7.94
C ARG A 154 -5.66 12.56 -7.87
N TYR A 155 -6.74 12.81 -8.61
CA TYR A 155 -7.43 14.10 -8.60
C TYR A 155 -8.02 14.39 -7.21
N HIS A 156 -8.72 13.43 -6.62
CA HIS A 156 -9.31 13.52 -5.28
C HIS A 156 -8.25 13.80 -4.20
N ARG A 157 -7.14 13.06 -4.23
CA ARG A 157 -6.01 13.25 -3.33
C ARG A 157 -5.43 14.67 -3.43
N ARG A 158 -5.30 15.20 -4.66
CA ARG A 158 -4.83 16.58 -4.92
C ARG A 158 -5.81 17.62 -4.41
N ALA A 159 -7.11 17.41 -4.62
CA ALA A 159 -8.17 18.34 -4.18
C ALA A 159 -8.22 18.47 -2.64
N LEU A 160 -8.00 17.39 -1.90
CA LEU A 160 -7.98 17.42 -0.43
C LEU A 160 -6.64 17.91 0.14
N GLY A 161 -5.54 17.61 -0.53
CA GLY A 161 -4.21 18.02 -0.08
C GLY A 161 -3.72 17.36 1.21
N THR A 162 -4.37 16.31 1.73
CA THR A 162 -3.97 15.58 2.94
C THR A 162 -2.53 15.06 2.83
N PRO A 163 -1.66 15.23 3.87
CA PRO A 163 -0.30 14.66 3.88
C PRO A 163 -0.35 13.14 3.81
N ILE A 164 0.52 12.55 2.97
CA ILE A 164 0.56 11.11 2.77
C ILE A 164 1.96 10.56 3.07
N ILE A 165 2.01 9.52 3.89
CA ILE A 165 3.18 8.67 4.11
C ILE A 165 3.04 7.45 3.19
N GLY A 166 3.91 7.32 2.19
CA GLY A 166 3.98 6.16 1.31
C GLY A 166 4.92 5.10 1.86
N ILE A 167 4.43 3.86 2.01
CA ILE A 167 5.21 2.74 2.55
C ILE A 167 5.31 1.63 1.50
N THR A 168 6.55 1.22 1.17
CA THR A 168 6.82 0.00 0.40
C THR A 168 7.93 -0.82 1.07
N GLY A 169 8.34 -1.91 0.43
CA GLY A 169 9.41 -2.79 0.88
C GLY A 169 9.13 -4.25 0.53
N THR A 170 10.06 -5.11 0.84
CA THR A 170 9.89 -6.55 0.63
C THR A 170 9.03 -7.15 1.73
N ASN A 171 9.46 -7.05 2.97
CA ASN A 171 8.79 -7.58 4.16
C ASN A 171 8.41 -6.46 5.12
N GLY A 172 7.45 -6.70 6.03
CA GLY A 172 7.09 -5.77 7.09
C GLY A 172 6.22 -4.57 6.67
N LYS A 173 5.85 -4.41 5.40
CA LYS A 173 5.01 -3.30 4.92
C LYS A 173 3.72 -3.13 5.73
N THR A 174 2.91 -4.17 5.80
CA THR A 174 1.62 -4.14 6.49
C THR A 174 1.80 -3.93 7.99
N THR A 175 2.75 -4.63 8.61
CA THR A 175 3.06 -4.44 10.04
C THR A 175 3.49 -3.00 10.32
N THR A 176 4.41 -2.45 9.52
CA THR A 176 4.86 -1.06 9.69
C THR A 176 3.72 -0.06 9.45
N LYS A 177 2.89 -0.29 8.44
CA LYS A 177 1.69 0.53 8.17
C LYS A 177 0.73 0.53 9.36
N GLU A 178 0.45 -0.63 9.93
CA GLU A 178 -0.47 -0.76 11.08
C GLU A 178 0.12 -0.14 12.35
N LEU A 179 1.39 -0.40 12.65
CA LEU A 179 2.10 0.25 13.76
C LEU A 179 2.13 1.78 13.61
N THR A 180 2.45 2.26 12.41
CA THR A 180 2.45 3.69 12.11
C THR A 180 1.06 4.30 12.28
N ALA A 181 0.01 3.62 11.80
CA ALA A 181 -1.36 4.06 11.98
C ALA A 181 -1.76 4.08 13.46
N ALA A 182 -1.45 3.02 14.23
CA ALA A 182 -1.74 2.94 15.66
C ALA A 182 -1.09 4.09 16.46
N VAL A 183 0.16 4.42 16.12
CA VAL A 183 0.89 5.54 16.75
C VAL A 183 0.29 6.88 16.35
N LEU A 184 0.03 7.12 15.07
CA LEU A 184 -0.50 8.40 14.59
C LEU A 184 -1.94 8.64 15.07
N LEU A 185 -2.77 7.60 15.21
CA LEU A 185 -4.14 7.66 15.75
C LEU A 185 -4.18 8.18 17.19
N GLN A 186 -3.06 8.18 17.92
CA GLN A 186 -2.97 8.78 19.24
C GLN A 186 -3.15 10.32 19.23
N LYS A 187 -3.03 10.93 18.05
CA LYS A 187 -3.07 12.39 17.91
C LYS A 187 -3.89 12.88 16.73
N TYR A 188 -4.03 12.09 15.67
CA TYR A 188 -4.58 12.48 14.38
C TYR A 188 -5.74 11.59 13.96
N ASN A 189 -6.61 12.11 13.09
CA ASN A 189 -7.54 11.28 12.33
C ASN A 189 -6.82 10.73 11.08
N VAL A 190 -6.57 9.41 11.07
CA VAL A 190 -5.67 8.76 10.12
C VAL A 190 -6.45 7.89 9.14
N LEU A 191 -6.32 8.14 7.84
CA LEU A 191 -6.63 7.14 6.84
C LEU A 191 -5.43 6.19 6.64
N TYR A 192 -5.66 4.89 6.56
CA TYR A 192 -4.61 3.95 6.18
C TYR A 192 -5.14 2.82 5.28
N THR A 193 -4.23 2.19 4.55
CA THR A 193 -4.55 1.06 3.69
C THR A 193 -5.12 -0.09 4.51
N GLU A 194 -6.33 -0.54 4.19
CA GLU A 194 -6.96 -1.71 4.79
C GLU A 194 -6.50 -2.99 4.10
N GLY A 195 -6.38 -4.06 4.90
CA GLY A 195 -6.00 -5.37 4.39
C GLY A 195 -4.74 -5.31 3.51
N ASN A 196 -4.86 -5.83 2.30
CA ASN A 196 -3.83 -5.89 1.27
C ASN A 196 -4.13 -5.01 0.03
N PHE A 197 -4.91 -3.94 0.19
CA PHE A 197 -5.25 -3.02 -0.91
C PHE A 197 -4.06 -2.13 -1.30
N ASN A 198 -2.96 -2.75 -1.69
CA ASN A 198 -1.67 -2.13 -1.97
C ASN A 198 -1.22 -2.21 -3.43
N ASN A 199 -2.11 -2.64 -4.34
CA ASN A 199 -1.87 -2.73 -5.78
C ASN A 199 -2.54 -1.59 -6.56
N ASP A 200 -2.47 -1.65 -7.89
CA ASP A 200 -2.99 -0.68 -8.85
C ASP A 200 -4.52 -0.44 -8.82
N ILE A 201 -5.27 -1.32 -8.15
CA ILE A 201 -6.71 -1.17 -7.88
C ILE A 201 -6.95 -0.76 -6.41
N GLY A 202 -6.25 -1.38 -5.48
CA GLY A 202 -6.44 -1.18 -4.04
C GLY A 202 -5.98 0.20 -3.57
N VAL A 203 -4.87 0.70 -4.10
CA VAL A 203 -4.35 2.04 -3.78
C VAL A 203 -5.32 3.15 -4.18
N PRO A 204 -5.86 3.20 -5.42
CA PRO A 204 -6.93 4.13 -5.77
C PRO A 204 -8.14 4.05 -4.84
N LYS A 205 -8.63 2.85 -4.55
CA LYS A 205 -9.76 2.66 -3.61
C LYS A 205 -9.45 3.19 -2.21
N THR A 206 -8.22 3.03 -1.73
CA THR A 206 -7.78 3.60 -0.45
C THR A 206 -7.83 5.13 -0.49
N LEU A 207 -7.28 5.75 -1.54
CA LEU A 207 -7.26 7.20 -1.68
C LEU A 207 -8.66 7.81 -1.82
N LEU A 208 -9.59 7.14 -2.51
CA LEU A 208 -10.98 7.60 -2.66
C LEU A 208 -11.79 7.56 -1.37
N ARG A 209 -11.26 6.97 -0.30
CA ARG A 209 -11.82 7.05 1.06
C ARG A 209 -11.37 8.27 1.84
N LEU A 210 -10.38 9.03 1.34
CA LEU A 210 -10.00 10.31 1.95
C LEU A 210 -11.21 11.25 2.03
N ASN A 211 -11.24 12.04 3.08
CA ASN A 211 -12.19 13.14 3.24
C ASN A 211 -11.50 14.29 4.00
N ALA A 212 -12.21 15.41 4.17
CA ALA A 212 -11.68 16.61 4.80
C ALA A 212 -11.37 16.46 6.31
N GLU A 213 -11.82 15.37 6.95
CA GLU A 213 -11.59 15.10 8.36
C GLU A 213 -10.25 14.39 8.61
N HIS A 214 -9.66 13.76 7.58
CA HIS A 214 -8.40 13.07 7.72
C HIS A 214 -7.23 14.07 7.77
N ASP A 215 -6.49 14.04 8.88
CA ASP A 215 -5.29 14.88 9.08
C ASP A 215 -4.08 14.35 8.31
N ILE A 216 -3.97 13.03 8.16
CA ILE A 216 -2.85 12.32 7.54
C ILE A 216 -3.28 10.98 6.97
N ALA A 217 -2.60 10.51 5.94
CA ALA A 217 -2.81 9.17 5.39
C ALA A 217 -1.54 8.33 5.38
N VAL A 218 -1.68 7.00 5.59
CA VAL A 218 -0.61 6.00 5.48
C VAL A 218 -0.98 5.01 4.39
N VAL A 219 -0.27 5.06 3.27
CA VAL A 219 -0.59 4.28 2.07
C VAL A 219 0.49 3.24 1.80
N GLU A 220 0.08 1.95 1.90
CA GLU A 220 0.94 0.82 1.54
C GLU A 220 0.95 0.62 0.03
N MET A 221 2.15 0.42 -0.56
CA MET A 221 2.38 0.18 -1.98
C MET A 221 3.13 -1.13 -2.19
N GLY A 222 2.46 -2.09 -2.82
CA GLY A 222 2.99 -3.40 -3.18
C GLY A 222 3.64 -3.38 -4.56
N ALA A 223 4.56 -4.31 -4.82
CA ALA A 223 5.08 -4.54 -6.16
C ALA A 223 5.58 -5.96 -6.33
N SER A 224 5.40 -6.51 -7.51
CA SER A 224 5.87 -7.81 -7.98
C SER A 224 6.70 -7.71 -9.27
N HIS A 225 6.63 -6.58 -10.00
CA HIS A 225 7.35 -6.33 -11.24
C HIS A 225 8.01 -4.94 -11.24
N PRO A 226 9.04 -4.72 -12.08
CA PRO A 226 9.60 -3.39 -12.33
C PRO A 226 8.54 -2.41 -12.84
N GLY A 227 8.55 -1.18 -12.31
CA GLY A 227 7.59 -0.13 -12.66
C GLY A 227 6.30 -0.13 -11.82
N ASP A 228 6.02 -1.18 -11.03
CA ASP A 228 4.82 -1.21 -10.18
C ASP A 228 4.83 -0.06 -9.16
N ILE A 229 5.95 0.16 -8.46
CA ILE A 229 6.05 1.26 -7.50
C ILE A 229 5.96 2.61 -8.21
N LYS A 230 6.58 2.76 -9.38
CA LYS A 230 6.47 3.98 -10.18
C LYS A 230 5.01 4.33 -10.48
N THR A 231 4.22 3.36 -10.95
CA THR A 231 2.78 3.56 -11.19
C THR A 231 2.05 3.99 -9.92
N LEU A 232 2.31 3.33 -8.80
CA LEU A 232 1.62 3.63 -7.54
C LEU A 232 2.01 4.99 -6.96
N VAL A 233 3.28 5.38 -7.01
CA VAL A 233 3.70 6.70 -6.49
C VAL A 233 3.16 7.86 -7.32
N GLU A 234 2.94 7.67 -8.63
CA GLU A 234 2.30 8.67 -9.49
C GLU A 234 0.81 8.88 -9.17
N ILE A 235 0.16 7.88 -8.56
CA ILE A 235 -1.22 7.98 -8.06
C ILE A 235 -1.25 8.57 -6.64
N VAL A 236 -0.39 8.04 -5.75
CA VAL A 236 -0.34 8.41 -4.32
C VAL A 236 0.26 9.79 -4.12
N GLU A 237 1.30 10.14 -4.87
CA GLU A 237 2.09 11.37 -4.70
C GLU A 237 2.46 11.61 -3.22
N PRO A 238 3.22 10.69 -2.58
CA PRO A 238 3.48 10.75 -1.16
C PRO A 238 4.36 11.94 -0.78
N ASP A 239 4.06 12.59 0.35
CA ASP A 239 4.86 13.68 0.92
C ASP A 239 6.05 13.13 1.71
N TYR A 240 5.87 11.94 2.31
CA TYR A 240 6.84 11.23 3.13
C TYR A 240 6.97 9.80 2.64
N ALA A 241 8.15 9.23 2.71
CA ALA A 241 8.43 7.91 2.17
C ALA A 241 9.13 7.00 3.19
N LEU A 242 8.81 5.72 3.10
CA LEU A 242 9.46 4.66 3.86
C LEU A 242 9.60 3.40 2.99
N ILE A 243 10.80 2.87 2.88
CA ILE A 243 11.05 1.51 2.41
C ILE A 243 11.45 0.68 3.62
N THR A 244 10.63 -0.30 4.01
CA THR A 244 10.88 -1.10 5.21
C THR A 244 12.18 -1.90 5.10
N ASN A 245 12.35 -2.60 4.01
CA ASN A 245 13.58 -3.32 3.64
C ASN A 245 13.55 -3.75 2.18
N VAL A 246 14.68 -4.25 1.71
CA VAL A 246 14.82 -4.97 0.45
C VAL A 246 15.32 -6.39 0.74
N GLY A 247 14.71 -7.39 0.12
CA GLY A 247 14.98 -8.80 0.35
C GLY A 247 14.64 -9.66 -0.86
N ARG A 248 14.99 -10.94 -0.82
CA ARG A 248 14.75 -11.90 -1.90
C ARG A 248 13.28 -12.32 -1.90
N ALA A 249 12.46 -11.64 -2.68
CA ALA A 249 11.04 -11.95 -2.88
C ALA A 249 10.62 -11.60 -4.31
N HIS A 250 9.58 -12.27 -4.82
CA HIS A 250 9.05 -12.07 -6.18
C HIS A 250 10.15 -12.12 -7.26
N LEU A 251 11.16 -13.00 -7.08
CA LEU A 251 12.34 -13.05 -7.94
C LEU A 251 11.96 -13.41 -9.39
N GLN A 252 10.87 -14.12 -9.60
CA GLN A 252 10.33 -14.38 -10.93
C GLN A 252 9.95 -13.08 -11.66
N GLY A 253 9.30 -12.13 -10.97
CA GLY A 253 8.87 -10.86 -11.56
C GLY A 253 9.99 -9.84 -11.65
N PHE A 254 10.83 -9.71 -10.61
CA PHE A 254 11.93 -8.72 -10.57
C PHE A 254 13.21 -9.17 -11.30
N GLY A 255 13.34 -10.45 -11.59
CA GLY A 255 14.50 -11.04 -12.27
C GLY A 255 15.73 -11.23 -11.38
N SER A 256 16.00 -10.33 -10.43
CA SER A 256 17.16 -10.41 -9.52
C SER A 256 16.92 -9.63 -8.22
N PHE A 257 17.82 -9.77 -7.26
CA PHE A 257 17.81 -8.96 -6.03
C PHE A 257 18.04 -7.47 -6.33
N GLU A 258 18.90 -7.14 -7.27
CA GLU A 258 19.13 -5.77 -7.76
C GLU A 258 17.87 -5.20 -8.41
N GLY A 259 17.07 -6.06 -9.08
CA GLY A 259 15.74 -5.71 -9.60
C GLY A 259 14.78 -5.31 -8.48
N VAL A 260 14.81 -6.03 -7.36
CA VAL A 260 14.01 -5.66 -6.16
C VAL A 260 14.45 -4.29 -5.62
N ILE A 261 15.77 -4.06 -5.44
CA ILE A 261 16.30 -2.79 -4.94
C ILE A 261 15.86 -1.63 -5.84
N ARG A 262 16.05 -1.79 -7.15
CA ARG A 262 15.69 -0.77 -8.15
C ARG A 262 14.20 -0.44 -8.12
N THR A 263 13.33 -1.47 -8.12
CA THR A 263 11.88 -1.24 -8.12
C THR A 263 11.39 -0.60 -6.82
N LYS A 264 11.89 -1.04 -5.66
CA LYS A 264 11.52 -0.36 -4.40
C LYS A 264 12.08 1.05 -4.35
N GLY A 265 13.26 1.28 -4.93
CA GLY A 265 13.90 2.58 -5.06
C GLY A 265 13.12 3.60 -5.89
N GLU A 266 12.19 3.17 -6.76
CA GLU A 266 11.29 4.06 -7.52
C GLU A 266 10.50 5.02 -6.59
N LEU A 267 10.23 4.62 -5.33
CA LEU A 267 9.66 5.51 -4.32
C LEU A 267 10.62 6.66 -3.96
N TYR A 268 11.90 6.35 -3.78
CA TYR A 268 12.91 7.37 -3.48
C TYR A 268 13.18 8.28 -4.68
N ASP A 269 13.16 7.72 -5.89
CA ASP A 269 13.31 8.49 -7.13
C ASP A 269 12.16 9.48 -7.31
N PHE A 270 10.93 9.08 -6.99
CA PHE A 270 9.78 9.98 -7.01
C PHE A 270 9.95 11.14 -6.03
N VAL A 271 10.30 10.87 -4.77
CA VAL A 271 10.51 11.93 -3.76
C VAL A 271 11.65 12.87 -4.16
N ARG A 272 12.71 12.35 -4.77
CA ARG A 272 13.86 13.12 -5.26
C ARG A 272 13.47 14.05 -6.40
N SER A 273 12.79 13.53 -7.43
CA SER A 273 12.34 14.32 -8.58
C SER A 273 11.31 15.36 -8.18
N ALA A 274 10.42 15.03 -7.26
CA ALA A 274 9.43 15.95 -6.73
C ALA A 274 10.06 17.08 -5.89
N ALA A 275 11.12 16.77 -5.12
CA ALA A 275 11.88 17.78 -4.38
C ALA A 275 12.67 18.70 -5.30
N ALA A 276 13.10 18.21 -6.46
CA ALA A 276 13.77 19.01 -7.51
C ALA A 276 12.81 19.84 -8.36
N GLY A 277 11.49 19.67 -8.21
CA GLY A 277 10.49 20.34 -9.05
C GLY A 277 10.38 19.77 -10.48
N GLU A 278 10.89 18.55 -10.69
CA GLU A 278 10.91 17.89 -12.00
C GLU A 278 9.58 17.24 -12.37
N ASN A 279 8.63 17.17 -11.43
CA ASN A 279 7.28 16.69 -11.69
C ASN A 279 6.24 17.66 -11.10
N ASP A 280 5.01 17.60 -11.62
CA ASP A 280 3.90 18.47 -11.25
C ASP A 280 3.15 18.05 -9.98
N ALA A 281 3.59 16.95 -9.34
CA ALA A 281 2.89 16.33 -8.21
C ALA A 281 2.62 17.31 -7.06
N TYR A 282 3.48 18.33 -6.93
CA TYR A 282 3.40 19.31 -5.87
C TYR A 282 3.18 20.75 -6.35
N ALA A 283 3.14 20.98 -7.67
CA ALA A 283 3.01 22.32 -8.24
C ALA A 283 1.64 22.98 -7.94
N ILE A 284 0.64 22.17 -7.61
CA ILE A 284 -0.75 22.63 -7.40
C ILE A 284 -1.04 22.86 -5.91
N ARG A 285 -0.11 22.55 -5.01
CA ARG A 285 -0.35 22.67 -3.57
C ARG A 285 0.11 24.02 -3.05
N GLU A 286 -0.81 24.74 -2.41
CA GLU A 286 -0.53 26.03 -1.74
C GLU A 286 0.39 25.91 -0.51
N VAL A 287 0.77 24.70 -0.10
CA VAL A 287 1.50 24.45 1.15
C VAL A 287 2.80 23.72 0.86
N GLU A 288 3.92 24.41 1.08
CA GLU A 288 5.23 23.76 1.17
C GLU A 288 5.27 22.82 2.38
N ARG A 289 5.53 21.53 2.13
CA ARG A 289 5.79 20.54 3.17
C ARG A 289 7.23 20.06 3.08
N PRO A 290 7.91 19.93 4.23
CA PRO A 290 9.21 19.29 4.24
C PRO A 290 9.04 17.83 3.85
N ARG A 291 9.58 17.47 2.69
CA ARG A 291 9.60 16.09 2.22
C ARG A 291 10.75 15.37 2.85
N CYS A 292 10.50 14.22 3.44
CA CYS A 292 11.58 13.41 3.98
C CYS A 292 11.33 11.91 3.80
N VAL A 293 12.41 11.17 3.92
CA VAL A 293 12.41 9.71 3.89
C VAL A 293 12.81 9.22 5.28
N PHE A 294 11.94 8.40 5.88
CA PHE A 294 12.28 7.63 7.07
C PHE A 294 13.08 6.42 6.63
N ILE A 295 14.28 6.23 7.18
CA ILE A 295 15.20 5.21 6.69
C ILE A 295 15.85 4.43 7.83
N ASP A 296 15.86 3.11 7.68
CA ASP A 296 16.66 2.21 8.51
C ASP A 296 18.15 2.46 8.24
N ASN A 297 18.85 3.02 9.22
CA ASN A 297 20.26 3.35 9.15
C ASN A 297 21.14 2.10 9.03
N ASP A 298 20.66 0.97 9.54
CA ASP A 298 21.39 -0.29 9.57
C ASP A 298 21.26 -1.07 8.25
N ASN A 299 20.44 -0.59 7.31
CA ASN A 299 20.24 -1.23 6.00
C ASN A 299 21.16 -0.61 4.91
N PRO A 300 22.28 -1.28 4.53
CA PRO A 300 23.24 -0.72 3.59
C PRO A 300 22.67 -0.54 2.19
N HIS A 301 21.72 -1.38 1.76
CA HIS A 301 21.10 -1.28 0.43
C HIS A 301 20.23 -0.03 0.31
N LEU A 302 19.43 0.26 1.34
CA LEU A 302 18.59 1.46 1.37
C LEU A 302 19.45 2.73 1.44
N ASN A 303 20.49 2.72 2.29
CA ASN A 303 21.43 3.85 2.39
C ASN A 303 22.15 4.10 1.07
N GLY A 304 22.49 3.04 0.33
CA GLY A 304 23.15 3.13 -0.99
C GLY A 304 22.33 3.86 -2.07
N ILE A 305 21.01 3.84 -1.97
CA ILE A 305 20.09 4.48 -2.95
C ILE A 305 19.46 5.79 -2.45
N ALA A 306 19.80 6.25 -1.22
CA ALA A 306 19.17 7.39 -0.57
C ALA A 306 19.88 8.74 -0.81
N THR A 307 20.89 8.79 -1.67
CA THR A 307 21.65 10.02 -1.95
C THR A 307 20.74 11.16 -2.44
N GLY A 308 20.95 12.36 -1.89
CA GLY A 308 20.21 13.57 -2.28
C GLY A 308 18.83 13.71 -1.65
N LEU A 309 18.44 12.82 -0.72
CA LEU A 309 17.17 12.87 0.00
C LEU A 309 17.36 13.49 1.40
N ASN A 310 16.30 14.12 1.90
CA ASN A 310 16.20 14.54 3.30
C ASN A 310 15.82 13.32 4.14
N LEU A 311 16.70 12.89 5.06
CA LEU A 311 16.60 11.62 5.76
C LEU A 311 16.29 11.80 7.25
N VAL A 312 15.29 11.07 7.74
CA VAL A 312 15.04 10.84 9.18
C VAL A 312 15.48 9.41 9.48
N ARG A 313 16.60 9.27 10.18
CA ARG A 313 17.28 7.99 10.40
C ARG A 313 16.85 7.33 11.70
N TYR A 314 16.57 6.04 11.66
CA TYR A 314 16.35 5.20 12.84
C TYR A 314 17.20 3.92 12.75
N GLY A 315 17.52 3.29 13.87
CA GLY A 315 18.32 2.08 13.88
C GLY A 315 18.63 1.55 15.27
N ILE A 316 19.31 0.40 15.33
CA ILE A 316 19.76 -0.26 16.54
C ILE A 316 21.23 0.10 16.81
N ASN A 317 22.04 0.15 15.75
CA ASN A 317 23.45 0.46 15.86
C ASN A 317 23.63 1.97 16.04
N ALA A 318 23.88 2.39 17.29
CA ALA A 318 24.01 3.79 17.64
C ALA A 318 25.12 4.48 16.83
N THR A 319 24.72 5.48 16.04
CA THR A 319 25.61 6.42 15.36
C THR A 319 25.17 7.84 15.71
N ASP A 320 26.07 8.82 15.61
CA ASP A 320 25.83 10.20 16.05
C ASP A 320 24.65 10.94 15.36
N ASN A 321 24.00 10.31 14.35
CA ASN A 321 23.00 10.93 13.51
C ASN A 321 21.62 10.23 13.54
N LEU A 322 21.34 9.37 14.52
CA LEU A 322 20.05 8.73 14.63
C LEU A 322 19.01 9.65 15.28
N TYR A 323 17.86 9.77 14.61
CA TYR A 323 16.69 10.46 15.16
C TYR A 323 16.00 9.61 16.22
N VAL A 324 15.94 8.28 16.00
CA VAL A 324 15.44 7.28 16.96
C VAL A 324 16.39 6.09 16.98
N THR A 325 16.72 5.63 18.20
CA THR A 325 17.55 4.43 18.42
C THR A 325 16.90 3.50 19.43
N ALA A 326 17.16 2.17 19.27
CA ALA A 326 16.78 1.18 20.26
C ALA A 326 18.01 0.58 20.97
N ALA A 327 17.77 0.13 22.19
CA ALA A 327 18.70 -0.63 23.03
C ALA A 327 17.95 -1.77 23.75
N ASP A 328 18.68 -2.69 24.34
CA ASP A 328 18.14 -3.78 25.17
C ASP A 328 17.07 -4.62 24.47
N VAL A 329 17.26 -4.87 23.16
CA VAL A 329 16.30 -5.61 22.32
C VAL A 329 16.27 -7.08 22.73
N LYS A 330 15.10 -7.58 23.13
CA LYS A 330 14.81 -8.97 23.49
C LYS A 330 13.60 -9.48 22.73
N SER A 331 13.58 -10.81 22.47
CA SER A 331 12.45 -11.47 21.80
C SER A 331 12.24 -12.86 22.42
N GLU A 332 11.54 -12.92 23.60
CA GLU A 332 11.40 -14.13 24.42
C GLU A 332 9.94 -14.36 24.90
N PRO A 333 9.00 -14.79 24.09
CA PRO A 333 8.90 -14.78 22.65
C PRO A 333 8.56 -13.38 22.10
N MET A 334 7.97 -12.52 22.94
CA MET A 334 7.54 -11.18 22.57
C MET A 334 8.72 -10.22 22.49
N LEU A 335 8.64 -9.29 21.53
CA LEU A 335 9.64 -8.25 21.35
C LEU A 335 9.50 -7.19 22.44
N SER A 336 10.57 -6.94 23.20
CA SER A 336 10.69 -5.83 24.13
C SER A 336 12.00 -5.08 23.90
N PHE A 337 12.02 -3.77 24.14
CA PHE A 337 13.19 -2.92 23.91
C PHE A 337 13.04 -1.56 24.60
N ALA A 338 14.19 -0.94 24.87
CA ALA A 338 14.23 0.48 25.19
C ALA A 338 14.45 1.31 23.91
N TRP A 339 13.93 2.52 23.86
CA TRP A 339 14.17 3.44 22.74
C TRP A 339 14.39 4.88 23.24
N THR A 340 15.14 5.65 22.44
CA THR A 340 15.35 7.08 22.68
C THR A 340 15.17 7.83 21.37
N ALA A 341 14.60 9.03 21.46
CA ALA A 341 14.60 10.02 20.39
C ALA A 341 15.51 11.17 20.76
N GLU A 342 16.26 11.67 19.80
CA GLU A 342 17.17 12.83 19.78
C GLU A 342 17.30 13.60 21.13
N GLY A 343 18.16 13.12 22.05
CA GLY A 343 18.48 13.78 23.32
C GLY A 343 17.36 13.77 24.39
N LYS A 344 16.34 12.95 24.23
CA LYS A 344 15.24 12.77 25.18
C LYS A 344 15.49 11.60 26.15
N ALA A 345 14.63 11.45 27.15
CA ALA A 345 14.66 10.32 28.07
C ALA A 345 14.42 8.99 27.32
N ALA A 346 14.93 7.90 27.89
CA ALA A 346 14.67 6.55 27.40
C ALA A 346 13.23 6.13 27.76
N HIS A 347 12.59 5.46 26.83
CA HIS A 347 11.28 4.83 26.93
C HIS A 347 11.41 3.32 26.80
N HIS A 348 10.41 2.55 27.22
CA HIS A 348 10.40 1.11 27.14
C HIS A 348 9.09 0.60 26.56
N VAL A 349 9.18 -0.39 25.66
CA VAL A 349 8.04 -1.04 25.02
C VAL A 349 8.12 -2.54 25.27
N GLU A 350 7.03 -3.11 25.77
CA GLU A 350 6.76 -4.56 25.80
C GLU A 350 5.63 -4.80 24.79
N SER A 351 5.96 -5.36 23.65
CA SER A 351 5.00 -5.53 22.55
C SER A 351 4.35 -6.91 22.54
N GLN A 352 3.30 -7.06 21.73
CA GLN A 352 2.67 -8.35 21.44
C GLN A 352 3.17 -8.96 20.13
N LEU A 353 4.20 -8.38 19.51
CA LEU A 353 4.83 -8.92 18.31
C LEU A 353 5.94 -9.89 18.66
N ILE A 354 6.03 -10.97 17.89
CA ILE A 354 7.10 -11.93 17.96
C ILE A 354 8.20 -11.58 16.95
N GLY A 355 9.44 -11.84 17.34
CA GLY A 355 10.60 -11.80 16.46
C GLY A 355 11.34 -10.47 16.46
N ALA A 356 12.64 -10.56 16.72
CA ALA A 356 13.55 -9.43 16.73
C ALA A 356 13.59 -8.68 15.39
N TYR A 357 13.22 -9.33 14.28
CA TYR A 357 13.10 -8.67 12.97
C TYR A 357 12.00 -7.60 12.91
N ASN A 358 11.06 -7.58 13.86
CA ASN A 358 10.03 -6.53 13.95
C ASN A 358 10.53 -5.25 14.62
N ILE A 359 11.73 -5.22 15.18
CA ILE A 359 12.28 -4.01 15.82
C ILE A 359 12.38 -2.84 14.84
N THR A 360 12.81 -3.08 13.59
CA THR A 360 12.91 -2.03 12.57
C THR A 360 11.55 -1.49 12.17
N ASN A 361 10.49 -2.34 12.15
CA ASN A 361 9.11 -1.91 11.91
C ASN A 361 8.60 -1.02 13.05
N MET A 362 8.92 -1.35 14.30
CA MET A 362 8.58 -0.55 15.48
C MET A 362 9.33 0.79 15.47
N LEU A 363 10.65 0.78 15.22
CA LEU A 363 11.45 1.99 15.16
C LEU A 363 11.00 2.95 14.05
N ALA A 364 10.57 2.42 12.91
CA ALA A 364 9.96 3.23 11.85
C ALA A 364 8.69 3.95 12.35
N ALA A 365 7.80 3.24 13.05
CA ALA A 365 6.59 3.82 13.61
C ALA A 365 6.89 4.87 14.70
N ILE A 366 7.88 4.61 15.57
CA ILE A 366 8.37 5.55 16.58
C ILE A 366 8.94 6.81 15.91
N ALA A 367 9.79 6.64 14.90
CA ALA A 367 10.41 7.76 14.18
C ALA A 367 9.35 8.65 13.52
N ILE A 368 8.35 8.04 12.88
CA ILE A 368 7.22 8.75 12.27
C ILE A 368 6.39 9.45 13.36
N GLY A 369 5.97 8.74 14.42
CA GLY A 369 5.19 9.32 15.50
C GLY A 369 5.88 10.51 16.18
N THR A 370 7.16 10.36 16.50
CA THR A 370 7.98 11.43 17.08
C THR A 370 8.12 12.63 16.13
N TYR A 371 8.32 12.38 14.83
CA TYR A 371 8.42 13.42 13.81
C TYR A 371 7.13 14.24 13.70
N PHE A 372 5.97 13.58 13.76
CA PHE A 372 4.66 14.22 13.77
C PHE A 372 4.23 14.71 15.16
N GLY A 373 5.09 14.59 16.16
CA GLY A 373 4.89 15.16 17.51
C GLY A 373 3.82 14.41 18.32
N VAL A 374 3.70 13.10 18.14
CA VAL A 374 2.99 12.23 19.09
C VAL A 374 3.85 12.16 20.36
N GLU A 375 3.22 12.27 21.51
CA GLU A 375 3.90 12.18 22.81
C GLU A 375 4.45 10.76 23.03
N ALA A 376 5.64 10.67 23.63
CA ALA A 376 6.36 9.42 23.76
C ALA A 376 5.56 8.34 24.53
N GLU A 377 4.90 8.73 25.61
CA GLU A 377 4.06 7.83 26.42
C GLU A 377 2.87 7.27 25.62
N ARG A 378 2.35 8.06 24.67
CA ARG A 378 1.28 7.60 23.76
C ARG A 378 1.82 6.67 22.69
N ILE A 379 3.05 6.90 22.21
CA ILE A 379 3.74 5.97 21.31
C ILE A 379 3.93 4.64 22.02
N ASP A 380 4.46 4.63 23.25
CA ASP A 380 4.65 3.42 24.04
C ASP A 380 3.33 2.66 24.23
N ALA A 381 2.28 3.34 24.63
CA ALA A 381 0.96 2.75 24.81
C ALA A 381 0.41 2.15 23.50
N ALA A 382 0.56 2.85 22.37
CA ALA A 382 0.09 2.36 21.07
C ALA A 382 0.82 1.07 20.65
N LEU A 383 2.14 1.03 20.82
CA LEU A 383 2.96 -0.13 20.44
C LEU A 383 2.77 -1.33 21.37
N THR A 384 2.61 -1.08 22.68
CA THR A 384 2.32 -2.13 23.67
C THR A 384 0.95 -2.78 23.44
N ASN A 385 -0.07 -1.97 23.09
CA ASN A 385 -1.43 -2.45 22.88
C ASN A 385 -1.67 -3.01 21.45
N TYR A 386 -0.73 -2.83 20.54
CA TYR A 386 -0.89 -3.35 19.18
C TYR A 386 -0.81 -4.87 19.18
N ALA A 387 -1.92 -5.53 18.82
CA ALA A 387 -2.01 -6.98 18.62
C ALA A 387 -2.11 -7.28 17.12
N PRO A 388 -1.20 -8.11 16.55
CA PRO A 388 -1.28 -8.53 15.16
C PRO A 388 -2.53 -9.41 14.95
N SER A 389 -3.26 -9.19 13.85
CA SER A 389 -4.51 -9.90 13.55
C SER A 389 -4.55 -10.59 12.19
N ASN A 390 -3.43 -10.60 11.45
CA ASN A 390 -3.40 -10.93 10.02
C ASN A 390 -2.59 -12.19 9.71
N ASN A 391 -2.49 -13.14 10.63
CA ASN A 391 -1.60 -14.32 10.50
C ASN A 391 -0.13 -13.91 10.22
N ARG A 392 0.33 -12.81 10.83
CA ARG A 392 1.69 -12.29 10.70
C ARG A 392 2.34 -12.18 12.05
N SER A 393 3.32 -13.05 12.32
CA SER A 393 4.08 -13.07 13.58
C SER A 393 3.18 -13.09 14.83
N GLN A 394 2.08 -13.83 14.77
CA GLN A 394 1.04 -13.89 15.79
C GLN A 394 1.33 -15.04 16.76
N PHE A 395 1.22 -14.76 18.06
CA PHE A 395 1.31 -15.80 19.09
C PHE A 395 -0.09 -16.24 19.47
N GLU A 396 -0.31 -17.55 19.46
CA GLU A 396 -1.56 -18.16 19.90
C GLU A 396 -1.26 -19.28 20.89
N GLN A 397 -2.03 -19.33 21.95
CA GLN A 397 -1.99 -20.45 22.89
C GLN A 397 -3.31 -21.19 22.78
N THR A 398 -3.23 -22.44 22.37
CA THR A 398 -4.34 -23.37 22.35
C THR A 398 -4.41 -24.16 23.65
N ALA A 399 -5.34 -25.10 23.79
CA ALA A 399 -5.39 -25.98 24.92
C ALA A 399 -4.18 -26.94 25.00
N ASP A 400 -3.63 -27.27 23.82
CA ASP A 400 -2.62 -28.33 23.69
C ASP A 400 -1.23 -27.80 23.33
N ASN A 401 -1.14 -26.60 22.66
CA ASN A 401 0.10 -26.15 22.05
C ASN A 401 0.30 -24.62 22.16
N ARG A 402 1.53 -24.16 21.91
CA ARG A 402 1.88 -22.75 21.72
C ARG A 402 2.29 -22.54 20.27
N LEU A 403 1.60 -21.67 19.58
CA LEU A 403 1.73 -21.47 18.14
C LEU A 403 2.36 -20.11 17.83
N ILE A 404 3.29 -20.10 16.88
CA ILE A 404 3.71 -18.89 16.16
C ILE A 404 3.12 -18.99 14.76
N VAL A 405 2.10 -18.18 14.47
CA VAL A 405 1.40 -18.18 13.20
C VAL A 405 1.93 -17.02 12.32
N ASP A 406 2.60 -17.38 11.24
CA ASP A 406 3.11 -16.45 10.23
C ASP A 406 2.82 -16.98 8.82
N ALA A 407 1.53 -17.25 8.55
CA ALA A 407 1.05 -17.99 7.39
C ALA A 407 0.38 -17.09 6.33
N TYR A 408 0.62 -15.77 6.37
CA TYR A 408 0.09 -14.84 5.36
C TYR A 408 0.90 -14.86 4.06
N ASN A 409 2.24 -14.82 4.15
CA ASN A 409 3.14 -14.91 2.99
C ASN A 409 4.51 -15.44 3.40
N ALA A 410 5.21 -16.06 2.45
CA ALA A 410 6.56 -16.56 2.65
C ALA A 410 7.44 -16.27 1.45
N ASN A 411 8.68 -15.84 1.75
CA ASN A 411 9.77 -15.70 0.81
C ASN A 411 11.09 -16.08 1.50
N PRO A 412 12.20 -16.31 0.78
CA PRO A 412 13.46 -16.76 1.39
C PRO A 412 13.93 -15.89 2.56
N THR A 413 13.83 -14.56 2.44
CA THR A 413 14.27 -13.63 3.49
C THR A 413 13.39 -13.74 4.75
N SER A 414 12.06 -13.75 4.58
CA SER A 414 11.14 -13.83 5.73
C SER A 414 11.14 -15.22 6.37
N MET A 415 11.34 -16.28 5.58
CA MET A 415 11.44 -17.64 6.08
C MET A 415 12.69 -17.80 6.95
N ALA A 416 13.85 -17.39 6.45
CA ALA A 416 15.10 -17.43 7.21
C ALA A 416 15.01 -16.62 8.52
N ALA A 417 14.41 -15.43 8.48
CA ALA A 417 14.24 -14.58 9.67
C ALA A 417 13.35 -15.24 10.72
N ALA A 418 12.23 -15.88 10.31
CA ALA A 418 11.33 -16.58 11.21
C ALA A 418 12.00 -17.82 11.82
N LEU A 419 12.74 -18.60 11.03
CA LEU A 419 13.47 -19.77 11.52
C LEU A 419 14.57 -19.38 12.50
N ASN A 420 15.38 -18.35 12.21
CA ASN A 420 16.41 -17.85 13.13
C ASN A 420 15.80 -17.38 14.47
N ASN A 421 14.67 -16.68 14.41
CA ASN A 421 13.97 -16.27 15.62
C ASN A 421 13.42 -17.48 16.39
N PHE A 422 12.84 -18.46 15.69
CA PHE A 422 12.31 -19.68 16.32
C PHE A 422 13.41 -20.52 16.94
N GLU A 423 14.59 -20.59 16.32
CA GLU A 423 15.77 -21.25 16.88
C GLU A 423 16.22 -20.61 18.19
N ALA A 424 16.22 -19.27 18.26
CA ALA A 424 16.65 -18.51 19.43
C ALA A 424 15.69 -18.61 20.62
N ILE A 425 14.42 -18.97 20.40
CA ILE A 425 13.45 -19.14 21.49
C ILE A 425 13.86 -20.30 22.38
N ASN A 426 14.00 -20.05 23.67
CA ASN A 426 14.27 -21.12 24.67
C ASN A 426 12.96 -21.84 25.02
N ALA A 427 12.64 -22.88 24.24
CA ALA A 427 11.49 -23.74 24.46
C ALA A 427 11.86 -25.19 24.20
N GLU A 428 11.25 -26.09 24.98
CA GLU A 428 11.28 -27.52 24.74
C GLU A 428 10.23 -27.92 23.69
N HIS A 429 10.35 -29.13 23.13
CA HIS A 429 9.39 -29.73 22.21
C HIS A 429 9.04 -28.84 20.97
N LYS A 430 10.07 -28.26 20.32
CA LYS A 430 9.88 -27.43 19.13
C LYS A 430 9.49 -28.25 17.92
N MET A 431 8.48 -27.75 17.17
CA MET A 431 8.01 -28.31 15.92
C MET A 431 7.89 -27.22 14.86
N ALA A 432 8.13 -27.51 13.59
CA ALA A 432 7.96 -26.60 12.48
C ALA A 432 7.02 -27.17 11.42
N ILE A 433 6.00 -26.40 11.01
CA ILE A 433 5.10 -26.69 9.88
C ILE A 433 5.35 -25.60 8.82
N ILE A 434 6.07 -25.97 7.77
CA ILE A 434 6.60 -25.02 6.78
C ILE A 434 5.99 -25.30 5.41
N GLY A 435 5.33 -24.31 4.85
CA GLY A 435 4.72 -24.37 3.53
C GLY A 435 5.54 -23.70 2.43
N ASP A 436 5.24 -24.04 1.20
CA ASP A 436 5.90 -23.51 0.00
C ASP A 436 6.03 -21.99 0.00
N MET A 437 7.14 -21.53 -0.56
CA MET A 437 7.34 -20.15 -0.98
C MET A 437 6.98 -20.01 -2.46
N LYS A 438 6.15 -19.03 -2.80
CA LYS A 438 5.69 -18.81 -4.18
C LYS A 438 6.50 -17.72 -4.90
N GLU A 439 6.35 -17.62 -6.22
CA GLU A 439 6.91 -16.58 -7.09
C GLU A 439 8.45 -16.52 -7.12
N LEU A 440 9.10 -17.67 -6.93
CA LEU A 440 10.57 -17.78 -6.98
C LEU A 440 11.09 -18.12 -8.40
N GLY A 441 10.23 -18.64 -9.29
CA GLY A 441 10.62 -19.01 -10.64
C GLY A 441 11.72 -20.09 -10.66
N SER A 442 12.75 -19.90 -11.47
CA SER A 442 13.82 -20.89 -11.66
C SER A 442 14.69 -21.16 -10.42
N VAL A 443 14.66 -20.30 -9.40
CA VAL A 443 15.44 -20.49 -8.17
C VAL A 443 14.63 -21.18 -7.06
N SER A 444 13.38 -21.60 -7.34
CA SER A 444 12.47 -22.18 -6.35
C SER A 444 13.09 -23.39 -5.64
N HIS A 445 13.60 -24.35 -6.41
CA HIS A 445 14.22 -25.56 -5.84
C HIS A 445 15.38 -25.24 -4.90
N ASP A 446 16.30 -24.38 -5.31
CA ASP A 446 17.47 -24.04 -4.51
C ASP A 446 17.10 -23.31 -3.22
N GLU A 447 16.11 -22.41 -3.28
CA GLU A 447 15.66 -21.67 -2.08
C GLU A 447 14.90 -22.60 -1.12
N HIS A 448 14.07 -23.53 -1.61
CA HIS A 448 13.43 -24.54 -0.76
C HIS A 448 14.45 -25.51 -0.13
N GLN A 449 15.46 -25.93 -0.90
CA GLN A 449 16.53 -26.77 -0.36
C GLN A 449 17.33 -26.05 0.74
N ARG A 450 17.62 -24.74 0.59
CA ARG A 450 18.27 -23.94 1.65
C ARG A 450 17.46 -23.91 2.94
N ILE A 451 16.12 -23.83 2.84
CA ILE A 451 15.25 -23.90 4.02
C ILE A 451 15.32 -25.28 4.67
N VAL A 452 15.30 -26.36 3.89
CA VAL A 452 15.49 -27.73 4.41
C VAL A 452 16.84 -27.86 5.09
N ASP A 453 17.90 -27.36 4.50
CA ASP A 453 19.25 -27.39 5.06
C ASP A 453 19.35 -26.60 6.37
N GLN A 454 18.62 -25.47 6.48
CA GLN A 454 18.54 -24.70 7.72
C GLN A 454 17.79 -25.49 8.80
N LEU A 455 16.58 -26.00 8.51
CA LEU A 455 15.78 -26.81 9.42
C LEU A 455 16.55 -28.04 9.92
N SER A 456 17.36 -28.68 9.07
CA SER A 456 18.16 -29.84 9.40
C SER A 456 19.28 -29.56 10.42
N ARG A 457 19.67 -28.29 10.59
CA ARG A 457 20.66 -27.87 11.58
C ARG A 457 20.07 -27.42 12.91
N MET A 458 18.75 -27.14 12.91
CA MET A 458 18.03 -26.66 14.08
C MET A 458 17.69 -27.84 15.02
N THR A 459 17.57 -27.55 16.30
CA THR A 459 17.08 -28.53 17.29
C THR A 459 15.56 -28.55 17.28
N LEU A 460 14.97 -29.38 16.43
CA LEU A 460 13.53 -29.58 16.28
C LEU A 460 13.20 -31.04 16.46
N GLU A 461 12.12 -31.34 17.20
CA GLU A 461 11.65 -32.71 17.37
C GLU A 461 10.88 -33.20 16.14
N GLU A 462 10.16 -32.31 15.49
CA GLU A 462 9.35 -32.67 14.33
C GLU A 462 9.34 -31.52 13.28
N VAL A 463 9.40 -31.91 12.01
CA VAL A 463 9.33 -30.98 10.88
C VAL A 463 8.35 -31.51 9.84
N TRP A 464 7.35 -30.69 9.52
CA TRP A 464 6.37 -30.95 8.49
C TRP A 464 6.55 -29.95 7.34
N LEU A 465 6.78 -30.45 6.14
CA LEU A 465 6.95 -29.66 4.92
C LEU A 465 5.70 -29.82 4.05
N VAL A 466 5.14 -28.72 3.58
CA VAL A 466 3.83 -28.72 2.95
C VAL A 466 3.89 -28.01 1.58
N GLY A 467 3.59 -28.76 0.53
CA GLY A 467 3.49 -28.25 -0.83
C GLY A 467 4.42 -28.93 -1.82
N SER A 468 4.11 -28.74 -3.10
CA SER A 468 4.78 -29.41 -4.23
C SER A 468 6.26 -29.02 -4.38
N GLU A 469 6.64 -27.80 -3.98
CA GLU A 469 8.03 -27.36 -4.10
C GLU A 469 8.95 -28.11 -3.11
N PHE A 470 8.48 -28.35 -1.89
CA PHE A 470 9.21 -29.14 -0.91
C PHE A 470 9.25 -30.64 -1.25
N GLU A 471 8.30 -31.15 -2.05
CA GLU A 471 8.30 -32.55 -2.48
C GLU A 471 9.60 -32.91 -3.20
N HIS A 472 10.13 -32.00 -4.01
CA HIS A 472 11.33 -32.17 -4.80
C HIS A 472 12.65 -31.96 -4.06
N THR A 473 12.61 -31.58 -2.77
CA THR A 473 13.82 -31.34 -1.98
C THR A 473 14.36 -32.65 -1.36
N THR A 474 15.67 -32.68 -1.10
CA THR A 474 16.31 -33.75 -0.34
C THR A 474 16.19 -33.48 1.15
N THR A 475 15.54 -34.34 1.90
CA THR A 475 15.22 -34.15 3.33
C THR A 475 15.73 -35.29 4.22
N PRO A 476 16.06 -35.05 5.50
CA PRO A 476 16.23 -36.10 6.49
C PRO A 476 14.98 -37.02 6.57
N ALA A 477 15.19 -38.29 6.84
CA ALA A 477 14.10 -39.29 6.96
C ALA A 477 13.10 -38.99 8.09
N THR A 478 13.48 -38.12 9.04
CA THR A 478 12.64 -37.66 10.15
C THR A 478 11.66 -36.57 9.77
N PHE A 479 11.84 -35.92 8.59
CA PHE A 479 10.94 -34.90 8.13
C PHE A 479 9.75 -35.53 7.41
N ARG A 480 8.53 -35.04 7.71
CA ARG A 480 7.31 -35.49 7.03
C ARG A 480 6.98 -34.49 5.89
N LYS A 481 6.62 -35.02 4.75
CA LYS A 481 6.18 -34.23 3.59
C LYS A 481 4.70 -34.44 3.32
N PHE A 482 4.01 -33.36 3.00
CA PHE A 482 2.60 -33.32 2.67
C PHE A 482 2.40 -32.56 1.38
N GLU A 483 1.62 -33.09 0.46
CA GLU A 483 1.30 -32.44 -0.80
C GLU A 483 0.59 -31.09 -0.59
N ASN A 484 -0.30 -31.03 0.41
CA ASN A 484 -1.12 -29.86 0.71
C ASN A 484 -1.62 -29.87 2.17
N VAL A 485 -2.35 -28.80 2.55
CA VAL A 485 -2.90 -28.66 3.91
C VAL A 485 -3.90 -29.73 4.29
N ALA A 486 -4.59 -30.37 3.33
CA ALA A 486 -5.55 -31.44 3.64
C ALA A 486 -4.84 -32.65 4.26
N GLY A 487 -3.69 -33.06 3.70
CA GLY A 487 -2.88 -34.13 4.27
C GLY A 487 -2.35 -33.80 5.67
N VAL A 488 -2.03 -32.53 5.94
CA VAL A 488 -1.65 -32.08 7.29
C VAL A 488 -2.83 -32.21 8.27
N LYS A 489 -4.04 -31.81 7.85
CA LYS A 489 -5.25 -31.94 8.68
C LYS A 489 -5.58 -33.40 9.01
N GLU A 490 -5.41 -34.30 8.04
CA GLU A 490 -5.58 -35.75 8.26
C GLU A 490 -4.54 -36.29 9.27
N ALA A 491 -3.29 -35.84 9.17
CA ALA A 491 -2.25 -36.23 10.12
C ALA A 491 -2.57 -35.70 11.53
N ILE A 492 -3.02 -34.45 11.69
CA ILE A 492 -3.45 -33.91 12.99
C ILE A 492 -4.66 -34.67 13.52
N ALA A 493 -5.63 -35.02 12.68
CA ALA A 493 -6.80 -35.80 13.13
C ALA A 493 -6.44 -37.23 13.59
N SER A 494 -5.39 -37.82 13.01
CA SER A 494 -4.88 -39.13 13.37
C SER A 494 -4.00 -39.12 14.62
N GLU A 495 -3.11 -38.14 14.72
CA GLU A 495 -2.12 -37.97 15.77
C GLU A 495 -1.87 -36.49 16.02
N LYS A 496 -2.68 -35.90 16.91
CA LYS A 496 -2.58 -34.49 17.24
C LYS A 496 -1.30 -34.19 18.01
N PRO A 497 -0.48 -33.20 17.57
CA PRO A 497 0.63 -32.72 18.38
C PRO A 497 0.16 -32.16 19.72
N HIS A 498 0.84 -32.52 20.81
CA HIS A 498 0.55 -32.03 22.15
C HIS A 498 1.82 -31.51 22.82
N ASP A 499 1.67 -30.50 23.67
CA ASP A 499 2.75 -29.88 24.43
C ASP A 499 3.90 -29.41 23.52
N ARG A 500 3.55 -28.85 22.35
CA ARG A 500 4.50 -28.38 21.35
C ARG A 500 4.57 -26.87 21.31
N TYR A 501 5.77 -26.37 20.99
CA TYR A 501 5.98 -25.02 20.52
C TYR A 501 6.09 -25.07 18.97
N ILE A 502 5.08 -24.58 18.26
CA ILE A 502 4.93 -24.84 16.82
C ILE A 502 5.08 -23.54 16.02
N LEU A 503 6.05 -23.49 15.09
CA LEU A 503 6.11 -22.46 14.07
C LEU A 503 5.30 -22.90 12.85
N ILE A 504 4.31 -22.09 12.44
CA ILE A 504 3.49 -22.31 11.24
C ILE A 504 3.79 -21.17 10.25
N LYS A 505 4.48 -21.49 9.14
CA LYS A 505 4.85 -20.48 8.14
C LYS A 505 4.79 -21.00 6.72
N GLY A 506 4.18 -20.22 5.82
CA GLY A 506 4.05 -20.54 4.39
C GLY A 506 3.42 -19.41 3.60
N SER A 507 3.40 -19.53 2.29
CA SER A 507 2.65 -18.62 1.42
C SER A 507 1.14 -18.81 1.64
N ASN A 508 0.34 -17.78 1.41
CA ASN A 508 -1.12 -17.82 1.57
C ASN A 508 -1.78 -19.00 0.82
N GLY A 509 -1.29 -19.29 -0.37
CA GLY A 509 -1.79 -20.40 -1.19
C GLY A 509 -1.61 -21.79 -0.57
N THR A 510 -0.74 -21.98 0.42
CA THR A 510 -0.60 -23.24 1.17
C THR A 510 -1.69 -23.42 2.23
N ARG A 511 -2.44 -22.35 2.55
CA ARG A 511 -3.57 -22.33 3.49
C ARG A 511 -3.23 -22.82 4.90
N LEU A 512 -1.99 -22.71 5.33
CA LEU A 512 -1.56 -23.13 6.67
C LEU A 512 -2.23 -22.35 7.80
N PHE A 513 -2.82 -21.18 7.49
CA PHE A 513 -3.63 -20.38 8.42
C PHE A 513 -4.91 -21.09 8.90
N GLU A 514 -5.26 -22.25 8.29
CA GLU A 514 -6.39 -23.09 8.73
C GLU A 514 -6.03 -24.09 9.83
N LEU A 515 -4.73 -24.22 10.17
CA LEU A 515 -4.26 -25.23 11.13
C LEU A 515 -4.40 -24.82 12.61
N PRO A 516 -4.31 -23.53 13.00
CA PRO A 516 -4.34 -23.16 14.43
C PRO A 516 -5.55 -23.69 15.19
N GLU A 517 -6.73 -23.67 14.60
CA GLU A 517 -7.97 -24.17 15.22
C GLU A 517 -7.96 -25.70 15.46
N LEU A 518 -7.07 -26.44 14.80
CA LEU A 518 -6.97 -27.89 14.90
C LEU A 518 -5.85 -28.33 15.87
N LEU A 519 -4.90 -27.45 16.16
CA LEU A 519 -3.72 -27.66 17.00
C LEU A 519 -3.96 -27.14 18.43
#